data_95f940a6859ce1e796a519abc5592292
#
_entry.id   95f940a6859ce1e796a519abc5592292
#
_cell.length_a   1.000
_cell.length_b   1.000
_cell.length_c   1.000
_cell.angle_alpha   90.00
_cell.angle_beta   90.00
_cell.angle_gamma   90.00
#
_symmetry.space_group_name_H-M   'P 1'
#
loop_
_entity.id
_entity.type
_entity.pdbx_description
1 polymer ?
#
loop_
_entity_poly.entity_id
_entity_poly.type
_entity_poly.pdbx_seq_one_letter_code
_entity_poly.pdbx_strand_id
1 'polypeptide(L)'
;MNKFSKKSEKTESAPLSDNDFSGSGLEDALFLFWKRNRNRVQLTILVVLLVAVGGLGFKAFQRKKLEKTQNAYLEAVQSGETEAFAKKYFSSPLAGLILLQSADKAFEEEDFTQAITRYKEAGAALKGTVIEGRTQLGGAIANIYAGNEAEGKTLLGNIAQNPKLLESDRAEAAYHLAILALNQGDIDTARTQLNFIETLNNSGFWGQKAALLKKAAPQLRGE
;
A
#
# COMPACT_ATOMS: atom_id res chain seq x y z
N MET A 1 -33.97 -97.44 -13.51
CA MET A 1 -32.65 -98.11 -13.46
C MET A 1 -31.57 -97.09 -13.58
N ASN A 2 -30.65 -97.07 -12.65
CA ASN A 2 -29.30 -96.49 -12.56
C ASN A 2 -29.21 -94.92 -12.61
N LYS A 3 -28.90 -94.36 -11.50
CA LYS A 3 -27.68 -94.22 -10.66
C LYS A 3 -26.53 -93.58 -11.43
N PHE A 4 -26.09 -92.35 -11.01
CA PHE A 4 -24.86 -92.13 -10.25
C PHE A 4 -24.77 -90.64 -9.97
N SER A 5 -24.82 -90.16 -8.73
CA SER A 5 -23.75 -89.84 -7.78
C SER A 5 -22.72 -88.85 -8.27
N LYS A 6 -22.89 -87.69 -7.90
CA LYS A 6 -22.15 -86.79 -7.08
C LYS A 6 -20.63 -86.84 -6.96
N LYS A 7 -20.03 -85.69 -7.11
CA LYS A 7 -18.94 -85.23 -6.20
C LYS A 7 -18.86 -83.74 -6.05
N SER A 8 -18.95 -83.38 -4.82
CA SER A 8 -18.68 -82.04 -4.32
C SER A 8 -17.17 -81.76 -4.39
N GLU A 9 -16.76 -80.64 -5.01
CA GLU A 9 -15.42 -80.13 -4.85
C GLU A 9 -15.49 -78.80 -4.26
N LYS A 10 -14.96 -78.74 -3.07
CA LYS A 10 -14.77 -77.55 -2.22
C LYS A 10 -13.61 -76.80 -2.80
N THR A 11 -13.87 -75.63 -3.42
CA THR A 11 -12.79 -74.78 -3.85
C THR A 11 -12.47 -73.78 -2.72
N GLU A 12 -11.33 -74.05 -2.17
CA GLU A 12 -10.62 -73.29 -1.17
C GLU A 12 -10.33 -71.87 -1.72
N SER A 13 -10.81 -70.86 -1.02
CA SER A 13 -10.50 -69.46 -1.34
C SER A 13 -9.04 -69.20 -1.02
N ALA A 14 -8.24 -69.01 -2.05
CA ALA A 14 -6.91 -68.43 -1.91
C ALA A 14 -6.97 -67.03 -1.40
N PRO A 15 -6.06 -66.57 -0.51
CA PRO A 15 -6.00 -65.22 -0.05
C PRO A 15 -5.60 -64.26 -1.19
N LEU A 16 -6.34 -63.19 -1.35
CA LEU A 16 -6.01 -62.12 -2.29
C LEU A 16 -4.61 -61.59 -1.97
N SER A 17 -3.70 -61.74 -2.91
CA SER A 17 -2.36 -61.16 -2.88
C SER A 17 -2.47 -59.65 -2.97
N ASP A 18 -1.84 -58.92 -2.04
CA ASP A 18 -1.78 -57.49 -1.91
C ASP A 18 -1.05 -56.75 -3.05
N ASN A 19 -0.89 -57.35 -4.22
CA ASN A 19 -0.10 -56.80 -5.32
C ASN A 19 -0.88 -56.51 -6.62
N ASP A 20 -2.21 -56.53 -6.61
CA ASP A 20 -3.02 -56.12 -7.77
C ASP A 20 -3.52 -54.66 -7.68
N PHE A 21 -2.64 -53.73 -7.29
CA PHE A 21 -2.82 -52.34 -7.63
C PHE A 21 -2.28 -52.10 -9.04
N SER A 22 -2.86 -52.77 -10.02
CA SER A 22 -2.59 -52.52 -11.42
C SER A 22 -3.20 -51.16 -11.78
N GLY A 23 -2.43 -50.29 -12.46
CA GLY A 23 -2.77 -48.90 -12.80
C GLY A 23 -4.03 -48.70 -13.64
N SER A 24 -4.75 -49.75 -14.03
CA SER A 24 -5.99 -49.75 -14.78
C SER A 24 -7.15 -49.03 -14.09
N GLY A 25 -7.28 -49.12 -12.77
CA GLY A 25 -8.37 -48.53 -12.03
C GLY A 25 -8.31 -46.99 -11.97
N LEU A 26 -7.11 -46.38 -11.91
CA LEU A 26 -6.93 -44.93 -11.96
C LEU A 26 -7.11 -44.41 -13.38
N GLU A 27 -6.61 -45.12 -14.38
CA GLU A 27 -6.77 -44.75 -15.80
C GLU A 27 -8.24 -44.80 -16.21
N ASP A 28 -8.98 -45.84 -15.83
CA ASP A 28 -10.40 -45.97 -16.09
C ASP A 28 -11.21 -44.87 -15.35
N ALA A 29 -10.89 -44.60 -14.10
CA ALA A 29 -11.52 -43.54 -13.34
C ALA A 29 -11.28 -42.15 -13.95
N LEU A 30 -10.05 -41.84 -14.41
CA LEU A 30 -9.70 -40.64 -15.13
C LEU A 30 -10.40 -40.53 -16.48
N PHE A 31 -10.49 -41.63 -17.22
CA PHE A 31 -11.18 -41.69 -18.50
C PHE A 31 -12.68 -41.44 -18.35
N LEU A 32 -13.33 -42.08 -17.37
CA LEU A 32 -14.75 -41.89 -17.08
C LEU A 32 -15.04 -40.46 -16.58
N PHE A 33 -14.16 -39.91 -15.71
CA PHE A 33 -14.24 -38.53 -15.26
C PHE A 33 -14.13 -37.58 -16.46
N TRP A 34 -13.14 -37.78 -17.35
CA TRP A 34 -12.96 -36.98 -18.55
C TRP A 34 -14.18 -37.06 -19.47
N LYS A 35 -14.66 -38.27 -19.78
CA LYS A 35 -15.83 -38.51 -20.64
C LYS A 35 -17.08 -37.82 -20.09
N ARG A 36 -17.25 -37.81 -18.76
CA ARG A 36 -18.42 -37.18 -18.08
C ARG A 36 -18.29 -35.68 -17.96
N ASN A 37 -17.08 -35.15 -17.80
CA ASN A 37 -16.85 -33.72 -17.46
C ASN A 37 -16.07 -32.96 -18.53
N ARG A 38 -15.77 -33.56 -19.69
CA ARG A 38 -14.89 -32.95 -20.71
C ARG A 38 -15.23 -31.50 -21.04
N ASN A 39 -16.52 -31.16 -21.19
CA ASN A 39 -16.94 -29.81 -21.52
C ASN A 39 -16.68 -28.84 -20.37
N ARG A 40 -16.86 -29.26 -19.11
CA ARG A 40 -16.55 -28.47 -17.93
C ARG A 40 -15.04 -28.29 -17.76
N VAL A 41 -14.27 -29.35 -17.95
CA VAL A 41 -12.80 -29.32 -17.88
C VAL A 41 -12.24 -28.42 -18.99
N GLN A 42 -12.73 -28.57 -20.23
CA GLN A 42 -12.33 -27.71 -21.34
C GLN A 42 -12.68 -26.24 -21.07
N LEU A 43 -13.88 -25.95 -20.55
CA LEU A 43 -14.28 -24.60 -20.17
C LEU A 43 -13.38 -24.03 -19.09
N THR A 44 -13.07 -24.83 -18.05
CA THR A 44 -12.16 -24.42 -16.98
C THR A 44 -10.76 -24.11 -17.51
N ILE A 45 -10.21 -24.98 -18.36
CA ILE A 45 -8.90 -24.76 -18.99
C ILE A 45 -8.93 -23.48 -19.83
N LEU A 46 -10.00 -23.25 -20.63
CA LEU A 46 -10.15 -22.06 -21.43
C LEU A 46 -10.18 -20.79 -20.55
N VAL A 47 -10.94 -20.81 -19.47
CA VAL A 47 -11.01 -19.69 -18.50
C VAL A 47 -9.64 -19.42 -17.89
N VAL A 48 -8.93 -20.46 -17.44
CA VAL A 48 -7.57 -20.32 -16.87
C VAL A 48 -6.61 -19.72 -17.90
N LEU A 49 -6.65 -20.20 -19.13
CA LEU A 49 -5.83 -19.64 -20.22
C LEU A 49 -6.16 -18.18 -20.52
N LEU A 50 -7.44 -17.82 -20.57
CA LEU A 50 -7.86 -16.42 -20.77
C LEU A 50 -7.38 -15.51 -19.63
N VAL A 51 -7.47 -15.98 -18.38
CA VAL A 51 -6.96 -15.23 -17.22
C VAL A 51 -5.44 -15.08 -17.29
N ALA A 52 -4.72 -16.16 -17.66
CA ALA A 52 -3.27 -16.12 -17.79
C ALA A 52 -2.82 -15.17 -18.92
N VAL A 53 -3.42 -15.27 -20.11
CA VAL A 53 -3.10 -14.39 -21.24
C VAL A 53 -3.50 -12.95 -20.94
N GLY A 54 -4.68 -12.74 -20.34
CA GLY A 54 -5.15 -11.42 -19.91
C GLY A 54 -4.19 -10.79 -18.89
N GLY A 55 -3.73 -11.57 -17.91
CA GLY A 55 -2.76 -11.12 -16.91
C GLY A 55 -1.39 -10.75 -17.49
N LEU A 56 -0.88 -11.54 -18.44
CA LEU A 56 0.37 -11.24 -19.15
C LEU A 56 0.23 -10.00 -20.03
N GLY A 57 -0.87 -9.89 -20.78
CA GLY A 57 -1.17 -8.72 -21.61
C GLY A 57 -1.32 -7.45 -20.78
N PHE A 58 -2.00 -7.54 -19.64
CA PHE A 58 -2.15 -6.42 -18.71
C PHE A 58 -0.80 -5.95 -18.15
N LYS A 59 0.07 -6.89 -17.73
CA LYS A 59 1.44 -6.56 -17.27
C LYS A 59 2.27 -5.90 -18.36
N ALA A 60 2.21 -6.40 -19.60
CA ALA A 60 2.92 -5.80 -20.73
C ALA A 60 2.41 -4.39 -21.04
N PHE A 61 1.09 -4.18 -20.99
CA PHE A 61 0.48 -2.86 -21.15
C PHE A 61 0.91 -1.87 -20.07
N GLN A 62 0.91 -2.31 -18.81
CA GLN A 62 1.37 -1.48 -17.68
C GLN A 62 2.85 -1.09 -17.81
N ARG A 63 3.71 -2.02 -18.23
CA ARG A 63 5.13 -1.73 -18.49
C ARG A 63 5.31 -0.66 -19.58
N LYS A 64 4.64 -0.83 -20.72
CA LYS A 64 4.70 0.16 -21.81
C LYS A 64 4.17 1.54 -21.39
N LYS A 65 3.09 1.57 -20.58
CA LYS A 65 2.56 2.82 -20.03
C LYS A 65 3.59 3.49 -19.11
N LEU A 66 4.26 2.71 -18.25
CA LEU A 66 5.30 3.21 -17.34
C LEU A 66 6.49 3.77 -18.12
N GLU A 67 7.04 3.01 -19.07
CA GLU A 67 8.15 3.43 -19.94
C GLU A 67 7.83 4.74 -20.67
N LYS A 68 6.63 4.83 -21.26
CA LYS A 68 6.17 6.05 -21.95
C LYS A 68 6.13 7.25 -20.98
N THR A 69 5.65 7.03 -19.75
CA THR A 69 5.57 8.11 -18.75
C THR A 69 6.97 8.52 -18.26
N GLN A 70 7.88 7.55 -18.08
CA GLN A 70 9.27 7.83 -17.70
C GLN A 70 10.01 8.61 -18.79
N ASN A 71 9.88 8.22 -20.05
CA ASN A 71 10.51 8.93 -21.18
C ASN A 71 9.96 10.35 -21.30
N ALA A 72 8.65 10.53 -21.19
CA ALA A 72 8.04 11.85 -21.20
C ALA A 72 8.48 12.73 -20.02
N TYR A 73 8.72 12.13 -18.85
CA TYR A 73 9.26 12.83 -17.69
C TYR A 73 10.70 13.32 -17.96
N LEU A 74 11.56 12.45 -18.49
CA LEU A 74 12.95 12.81 -18.83
C LEU A 74 13.00 13.94 -19.86
N GLU A 75 12.15 13.88 -20.89
CA GLU A 75 12.02 14.93 -21.89
C GLU A 75 11.56 16.25 -21.25
N ALA A 76 10.53 16.20 -20.40
CA ALA A 76 10.02 17.39 -19.70
C ALA A 76 11.04 18.02 -18.77
N VAL A 77 11.88 17.22 -18.10
CA VAL A 77 12.97 17.73 -17.26
C VAL A 77 14.05 18.40 -18.12
N GLN A 78 14.39 17.81 -19.28
CA GLN A 78 15.40 18.39 -20.19
C GLN A 78 14.93 19.68 -20.88
N SER A 79 13.63 19.75 -21.23
CA SER A 79 13.04 20.93 -21.89
C SER A 79 12.59 22.03 -20.90
N GLY A 80 12.54 21.72 -19.60
CA GLY A 80 11.97 22.63 -18.59
C GLY A 80 10.43 22.65 -18.55
N GLU A 81 9.76 21.75 -19.30
CA GLU A 81 8.29 21.70 -19.41
C GLU A 81 7.64 20.79 -18.34
N THR A 82 8.18 20.80 -17.13
CA THR A 82 7.72 19.90 -16.04
C THR A 82 6.27 20.14 -15.65
N GLU A 83 5.78 21.37 -15.71
CA GLU A 83 4.37 21.67 -15.41
C GLU A 83 3.42 21.11 -16.48
N ALA A 84 3.79 21.17 -17.75
CA ALA A 84 3.01 20.56 -18.82
C ALA A 84 2.93 19.04 -18.66
N PHE A 85 4.05 18.42 -18.27
CA PHE A 85 4.07 17.00 -17.92
C PHE A 85 3.15 16.70 -16.73
N ALA A 86 3.22 17.45 -15.64
CA ALA A 86 2.40 17.23 -14.45
C ALA A 86 0.90 17.32 -14.77
N LYS A 87 0.49 18.26 -15.62
CA LYS A 87 -0.90 18.38 -16.09
C LYS A 87 -1.33 17.18 -16.93
N LYS A 88 -0.47 16.74 -17.86
CA LYS A 88 -0.77 15.64 -18.80
C LYS A 88 -0.83 14.28 -18.11
N TYR A 89 0.04 14.07 -17.13
CA TYR A 89 0.20 12.80 -16.41
C TYR A 89 -0.17 12.92 -14.92
N PHE A 90 -1.17 13.73 -14.61
CA PHE A 90 -1.56 14.15 -13.25
C PHE A 90 -1.76 13.01 -12.24
N SER A 91 -2.09 11.81 -12.70
CA SER A 91 -2.27 10.63 -11.83
C SER A 91 -1.00 9.78 -11.69
N SER A 92 0.12 10.17 -12.30
CA SER A 92 1.37 9.43 -12.17
C SER A 92 2.16 9.87 -10.94
N PRO A 93 2.86 8.95 -10.26
CA PRO A 93 3.75 9.34 -9.15
C PRO A 93 4.83 10.34 -9.57
N LEU A 94 5.32 10.30 -10.83
CA LEU A 94 6.29 11.27 -11.34
C LEU A 94 5.71 12.69 -11.43
N ALA A 95 4.46 12.82 -11.84
CA ALA A 95 3.77 14.11 -11.78
C ALA A 95 3.59 14.59 -10.34
N GLY A 96 3.27 13.66 -9.43
CA GLY A 96 3.18 13.94 -7.99
C GLY A 96 4.47 14.49 -7.40
N LEU A 97 5.64 13.99 -7.83
CA LEU A 97 6.94 14.52 -7.41
C LEU A 97 7.19 15.95 -7.90
N ILE A 98 6.83 16.26 -9.14
CA ILE A 98 6.93 17.62 -9.69
C ILE A 98 6.01 18.56 -8.92
N LEU A 99 4.77 18.14 -8.67
CA LEU A 99 3.81 18.92 -7.90
C LEU A 99 4.26 19.15 -6.45
N LEU A 100 4.87 18.14 -5.82
CA LEU A 100 5.46 18.29 -4.49
C LEU A 100 6.60 19.32 -4.50
N GLN A 101 7.52 19.24 -5.45
CA GLN A 101 8.58 20.22 -5.60
C GLN A 101 8.02 21.64 -5.85
N SER A 102 6.99 21.75 -6.68
CA SER A 102 6.31 23.03 -6.93
C SER A 102 5.61 23.56 -5.67
N ALA A 103 5.07 22.67 -4.84
CA ALA A 103 4.47 23.03 -3.56
C ALA A 103 5.51 23.53 -2.55
N ASP A 104 6.64 22.82 -2.43
CA ASP A 104 7.75 23.22 -1.56
C ASP A 104 8.29 24.60 -1.99
N LYS A 105 8.45 24.83 -3.29
CA LYS A 105 8.87 26.12 -3.83
C LYS A 105 7.87 27.25 -3.52
N ALA A 106 6.58 27.03 -3.73
CA ALA A 106 5.55 28.02 -3.41
C ALA A 106 5.53 28.32 -1.89
N PHE A 107 5.79 27.31 -1.05
CA PHE A 107 5.92 27.49 0.39
C PHE A 107 7.13 28.35 0.76
N GLU A 108 8.28 28.11 0.13
CA GLU A 108 9.51 28.91 0.33
C GLU A 108 9.34 30.36 -0.14
N GLU A 109 8.53 30.59 -1.18
CA GLU A 109 8.17 31.92 -1.70
C GLU A 109 7.03 32.58 -0.88
N GLU A 110 6.59 31.96 0.22
CA GLU A 110 5.51 32.40 1.11
C GLU A 110 4.14 32.48 0.40
N ASP A 111 3.99 31.91 -0.80
CA ASP A 111 2.68 31.75 -1.45
C ASP A 111 1.98 30.50 -0.89
N PHE A 112 1.54 30.62 0.37
CA PHE A 112 0.91 29.50 1.08
C PHE A 112 -0.39 29.03 0.43
N THR A 113 -1.11 29.91 -0.25
CA THR A 113 -2.33 29.55 -0.98
C THR A 113 -2.02 28.61 -2.15
N GLN A 114 -1.00 28.94 -2.93
CA GLN A 114 -0.53 28.08 -4.00
C GLN A 114 0.09 26.80 -3.44
N ALA A 115 0.88 26.88 -2.38
CA ALA A 115 1.47 25.73 -1.71
C ALA A 115 0.41 24.70 -1.27
N ILE A 116 -0.67 25.14 -0.59
CA ILE A 116 -1.80 24.30 -0.18
C ILE A 116 -2.39 23.56 -1.38
N THR A 117 -2.64 24.30 -2.47
CA THR A 117 -3.22 23.73 -3.69
C THR A 117 -2.31 22.65 -4.28
N ARG A 118 -1.01 22.96 -4.41
CA ARG A 118 -0.01 22.04 -4.98
C ARG A 118 0.26 20.83 -4.09
N TYR A 119 0.32 20.98 -2.77
CA TYR A 119 0.40 19.83 -1.85
C TYR A 119 -0.80 18.90 -1.98
N LYS A 120 -2.01 19.45 -2.13
CA LYS A 120 -3.22 18.64 -2.34
C LYS A 120 -3.16 17.87 -3.65
N GLU A 121 -2.75 18.50 -4.75
CA GLU A 121 -2.57 17.86 -6.06
C GLU A 121 -1.49 16.77 -6.00
N ALA A 122 -0.33 17.07 -5.38
CA ALA A 122 0.74 16.11 -5.16
C ALA A 122 0.26 14.90 -4.33
N GLY A 123 -0.48 15.15 -3.25
CA GLY A 123 -1.04 14.12 -2.39
C GLY A 123 -2.00 13.18 -3.12
N ALA A 124 -2.79 13.70 -4.06
CA ALA A 124 -3.66 12.87 -4.89
C ALA A 124 -2.86 11.93 -5.82
N ALA A 125 -1.77 12.44 -6.42
CA ALA A 125 -0.91 11.66 -7.32
C ALA A 125 0.02 10.68 -6.58
N LEU A 126 0.41 10.97 -5.33
CA LEU A 126 1.33 10.20 -4.50
C LEU A 126 0.61 9.31 -3.47
N LYS A 127 -0.71 9.23 -3.55
CA LYS A 127 -1.51 8.39 -2.64
C LYS A 127 -1.06 6.93 -2.66
N GLY A 128 -0.87 6.35 -1.49
CA GLY A 128 -0.39 4.98 -1.32
C GLY A 128 1.10 4.79 -1.54
N THR A 129 1.86 5.86 -1.79
CA THR A 129 3.33 5.82 -1.81
C THR A 129 3.93 6.15 -0.45
N VAL A 130 5.21 5.84 -0.26
CA VAL A 130 5.94 6.15 0.99
C VAL A 130 6.07 7.64 1.29
N ILE A 131 5.86 8.52 0.29
CA ILE A 131 5.96 9.97 0.43
C ILE A 131 4.59 10.65 0.52
N GLU A 132 3.49 9.89 0.62
CA GLU A 132 2.14 10.44 0.83
C GLU A 132 2.10 11.32 2.08
N GLY A 133 2.68 10.86 3.19
CA GLY A 133 2.73 11.61 4.46
C GLY A 133 3.40 12.96 4.32
N ARG A 134 4.49 13.04 3.55
CA ARG A 134 5.20 14.31 3.28
C ARG A 134 4.30 15.35 2.62
N THR A 135 3.47 14.95 1.65
CA THR A 135 2.53 15.88 0.99
C THR A 135 1.44 16.38 1.94
N GLN A 136 0.94 15.49 2.80
CA GLN A 136 -0.06 15.83 3.80
C GLN A 136 0.51 16.78 4.86
N LEU A 137 1.73 16.52 5.35
CA LEU A 137 2.45 17.38 6.29
C LEU A 137 2.67 18.78 5.71
N GLY A 138 3.21 18.85 4.48
CA GLY A 138 3.43 20.14 3.81
C GLY A 138 2.14 20.94 3.68
N GLY A 139 1.05 20.30 3.28
CA GLY A 139 -0.28 20.93 3.18
C GLY A 139 -0.82 21.40 4.53
N ALA A 140 -0.63 20.62 5.60
CA ALA A 140 -1.05 20.98 6.95
C ALA A 140 -0.26 22.19 7.48
N ILE A 141 1.06 22.19 7.28
CA ILE A 141 1.94 23.29 7.68
C ILE A 141 1.63 24.54 6.87
N ALA A 142 1.43 24.43 5.55
CA ALA A 142 1.05 25.56 4.70
C ALA A 142 -0.27 26.20 5.15
N ASN A 143 -1.26 25.41 5.59
CA ASN A 143 -2.49 25.94 6.17
C ASN A 143 -2.23 26.78 7.42
N ILE A 144 -1.33 26.34 8.32
CA ILE A 144 -0.99 27.08 9.53
C ILE A 144 -0.37 28.42 9.16
N TYR A 145 0.58 28.45 8.23
CA TYR A 145 1.25 29.68 7.79
C TYR A 145 0.32 30.61 6.99
N ALA A 146 -0.69 30.06 6.31
CA ALA A 146 -1.75 30.83 5.66
C ALA A 146 -2.76 31.45 6.64
N GLY A 147 -2.63 31.21 7.95
CA GLY A 147 -3.57 31.67 8.97
C GLY A 147 -4.76 30.70 9.20
N ASN A 148 -4.84 29.60 8.49
CA ASN A 148 -5.87 28.57 8.64
C ASN A 148 -5.48 27.54 9.74
N GLU A 149 -5.13 28.05 10.93
CA GLU A 149 -4.54 27.22 12.00
C GLU A 149 -5.44 26.05 12.42
N ALA A 150 -6.76 26.27 12.52
CA ALA A 150 -7.70 25.20 12.91
C ALA A 150 -7.71 24.04 11.90
N GLU A 151 -7.67 24.34 10.61
CA GLU A 151 -7.59 23.34 9.54
C GLU A 151 -6.22 22.63 9.60
N GLY A 152 -5.14 23.37 9.70
CA GLY A 152 -3.79 22.82 9.82
C GLY A 152 -3.65 21.87 11.02
N LYS A 153 -4.18 22.24 12.19
CA LYS A 153 -4.23 21.38 13.38
C LYS A 153 -5.02 20.08 13.12
N THR A 154 -6.18 20.19 12.49
CA THR A 154 -7.01 19.03 12.15
C THR A 154 -6.26 18.07 11.23
N LEU A 155 -5.59 18.60 10.19
CA LEU A 155 -4.79 17.82 9.27
C LEU A 155 -3.61 17.13 9.98
N LEU A 156 -2.86 17.84 10.83
CA LEU A 156 -1.79 17.27 11.63
C LEU A 156 -2.29 16.15 12.56
N GLY A 157 -3.45 16.36 13.20
CA GLY A 157 -4.08 15.32 14.03
C GLY A 157 -4.40 14.05 13.26
N ASN A 158 -4.96 14.20 12.05
CA ASN A 158 -5.26 13.08 11.16
C ASN A 158 -3.98 12.32 10.74
N ILE A 159 -2.89 13.04 10.43
CA ILE A 159 -1.60 12.45 10.08
C ILE A 159 -1.02 11.67 11.27
N ALA A 160 -0.96 12.26 12.44
CA ALA A 160 -0.42 11.64 13.66
C ALA A 160 -1.14 10.32 13.99
N GLN A 161 -2.46 10.27 13.80
CA GLN A 161 -3.29 9.10 14.11
C GLN A 161 -3.39 8.06 12.98
N ASN A 162 -2.83 8.32 11.79
CA ASN A 162 -2.96 7.41 10.65
C ASN A 162 -1.87 6.31 10.64
N PRO A 163 -2.17 5.05 11.01
CA PRO A 163 -1.17 3.99 11.07
C PRO A 163 -0.65 3.53 9.71
N LYS A 164 -1.22 4.02 8.60
CA LYS A 164 -0.77 3.71 7.24
C LYS A 164 0.39 4.59 6.79
N LEU A 165 0.62 5.72 7.45
CA LEU A 165 1.73 6.61 7.18
C LEU A 165 2.98 6.16 7.94
N LEU A 166 4.14 6.64 7.49
CA LEU A 166 5.40 6.36 8.16
C LEU A 166 5.38 6.90 9.60
N GLU A 167 6.02 6.18 10.50
CA GLU A 167 6.16 6.62 11.90
C GLU A 167 6.86 7.97 12.01
N SER A 168 7.82 8.27 11.12
CA SER A 168 8.47 9.57 11.02
C SER A 168 7.49 10.70 10.73
N ASP A 169 6.58 10.51 9.78
CA ASP A 169 5.60 11.53 9.39
C ASP A 169 4.58 11.78 10.52
N ARG A 170 4.18 10.71 11.18
CA ARG A 170 3.29 10.75 12.36
C ARG A 170 3.94 11.46 13.53
N ALA A 171 5.22 11.17 13.78
CA ALA A 171 6.00 11.83 14.81
C ALA A 171 6.22 13.31 14.51
N GLU A 172 6.49 13.67 13.26
CA GLU A 172 6.59 15.06 12.80
C GLU A 172 5.28 15.81 13.03
N ALA A 173 4.14 15.24 12.64
CA ALA A 173 2.83 15.83 12.87
C ALA A 173 2.56 16.09 14.35
N ALA A 174 2.85 15.10 15.20
CA ALA A 174 2.70 15.22 16.65
C ALA A 174 3.64 16.30 17.25
N TYR A 175 4.86 16.41 16.74
CA TYR A 175 5.79 17.46 17.16
C TYR A 175 5.24 18.86 16.84
N HIS A 176 4.72 19.08 15.63
CA HIS A 176 4.10 20.35 15.27
C HIS A 176 2.87 20.66 16.11
N LEU A 177 2.03 19.66 16.42
CA LEU A 177 0.90 19.83 17.35
C LEU A 177 1.38 20.22 18.77
N ALA A 178 2.47 19.62 19.24
CA ALA A 178 3.04 19.99 20.53
C ALA A 178 3.53 21.45 20.55
N ILE A 179 4.21 21.91 19.49
CA ILE A 179 4.65 23.30 19.38
C ILE A 179 3.46 24.27 19.34
N LEU A 180 2.41 23.95 18.57
CA LEU A 180 1.21 24.77 18.53
C LEU A 180 0.52 24.87 19.89
N ALA A 181 0.44 23.76 20.64
CA ALA A 181 -0.11 23.74 21.98
C ALA A 181 0.73 24.58 22.96
N LEU A 182 2.06 24.49 22.89
CA LEU A 182 2.97 25.31 23.70
C LEU A 182 2.78 26.81 23.43
N ASN A 183 2.66 27.20 22.16
CA ASN A 183 2.42 28.61 21.79
C ASN A 183 1.09 29.14 22.36
N GLN A 184 0.14 28.27 22.65
CA GLN A 184 -1.15 28.58 23.27
C GLN A 184 -1.16 28.42 24.81
N GLY A 185 -0.04 28.00 25.40
CA GLY A 185 0.08 27.72 26.82
C GLY A 185 -0.58 26.42 27.28
N ASP A 186 -1.00 25.56 26.35
CA ASP A 186 -1.59 24.27 26.64
C ASP A 186 -0.50 23.20 26.85
N ILE A 187 0.03 23.18 28.07
CA ILE A 187 1.12 22.30 28.47
C ILE A 187 0.70 20.82 28.44
N ASP A 188 -0.54 20.53 28.79
CA ASP A 188 -1.03 19.13 28.86
C ASP A 188 -1.18 18.52 27.49
N THR A 189 -1.73 19.25 26.52
CA THR A 189 -1.77 18.81 25.12
C THR A 189 -0.35 18.66 24.56
N ALA A 190 0.53 19.61 24.80
CA ALA A 190 1.91 19.53 24.34
C ALA A 190 2.62 18.27 24.90
N ARG A 191 2.49 18.02 26.19
CA ARG A 191 3.05 16.81 26.84
C ARG A 191 2.48 15.52 26.23
N THR A 192 1.18 15.48 26.01
CA THR A 192 0.51 14.33 25.39
C THR A 192 1.07 14.03 24.00
N GLN A 193 1.26 15.05 23.16
CA GLN A 193 1.83 14.86 21.82
C GLN A 193 3.30 14.42 21.86
N LEU A 194 4.10 14.98 22.78
CA LEU A 194 5.49 14.55 22.96
C LEU A 194 5.62 13.12 23.48
N ASN A 195 4.72 12.70 24.39
CA ASN A 195 4.66 11.32 24.84
C ASN A 195 4.25 10.37 23.73
N PHE A 196 3.32 10.79 22.87
CA PHE A 196 2.94 10.00 21.69
C PHE A 196 4.13 9.74 20.77
N ILE A 197 5.01 10.72 20.52
CA ILE A 197 6.24 10.51 19.74
C ILE A 197 7.11 9.42 20.35
N GLU A 198 7.19 9.34 21.67
CA GLU A 198 7.97 8.29 22.36
C GLU A 198 7.39 6.88 22.16
N THR A 199 6.08 6.77 21.94
CA THR A 199 5.44 5.48 21.61
C THR A 199 5.68 5.04 20.17
N LEU A 200 5.99 5.98 19.28
CA LEU A 200 6.40 5.74 17.92
C LEU A 200 7.91 5.55 17.92
N ASN A 201 8.53 4.55 17.62
CA ASN A 201 9.96 4.27 17.56
C ASN A 201 10.89 5.48 17.85
N ASN A 202 11.25 5.66 19.09
CA ASN A 202 11.82 6.82 19.77
C ASN A 202 13.27 7.22 19.34
N SER A 203 13.98 6.39 18.59
CA SER A 203 15.39 6.65 18.23
C SER A 203 15.56 7.58 17.01
N GLY A 204 14.47 7.94 16.34
CA GLY A 204 14.49 8.79 15.17
C GLY A 204 14.67 10.27 15.48
N PHE A 205 14.84 11.07 14.43
CA PHE A 205 15.05 12.53 14.51
C PHE A 205 14.00 13.25 15.37
N TRP A 206 12.72 12.92 15.19
CA TRP A 206 11.62 13.57 15.93
C TRP A 206 11.57 13.14 17.40
N GLY A 207 11.93 11.88 17.72
CA GLY A 207 12.10 11.43 19.09
C GLY A 207 13.19 12.21 19.83
N GLN A 208 14.33 12.41 19.17
CA GLN A 208 15.42 13.23 19.74
C GLN A 208 14.99 14.69 19.94
N LYS A 209 14.27 15.29 18.97
CA LYS A 209 13.72 16.65 19.13
C LYS A 209 12.73 16.75 20.29
N ALA A 210 11.84 15.78 20.43
CA ALA A 210 10.90 15.73 21.55
C ALA A 210 11.62 15.65 22.91
N ALA A 211 12.64 14.78 23.01
CA ALA A 211 13.45 14.66 24.23
C ALA A 211 14.20 15.95 24.58
N LEU A 212 14.78 16.62 23.57
CA LEU A 212 15.43 17.94 23.77
C LEU A 212 14.45 19.01 24.24
N LEU A 213 13.23 19.04 23.67
CA LEU A 213 12.20 19.99 24.07
C LEU A 213 11.74 19.74 25.52
N LYS A 214 11.51 18.50 25.90
CA LYS A 214 11.21 18.13 27.30
C LYS A 214 12.34 18.47 28.27
N LYS A 215 13.61 18.37 27.85
CA LYS A 215 14.77 18.76 28.65
C LYS A 215 14.82 20.27 28.86
N ALA A 216 14.51 21.06 27.79
CA ALA A 216 14.52 22.53 27.84
C ALA A 216 13.34 23.10 28.62
N ALA A 217 12.19 22.42 28.67
CA ALA A 217 10.98 22.86 29.36
C ALA A 217 10.53 21.81 30.41
N PRO A 218 10.98 21.91 31.69
CA PRO A 218 10.70 20.91 32.73
C PRO A 218 9.20 20.63 32.92
N GLN A 219 8.34 21.62 32.75
CA GLN A 219 6.88 21.48 32.85
C GLN A 219 6.30 20.42 31.86
N LEU A 220 7.07 20.03 30.83
CA LEU A 220 6.67 19.01 29.87
C LEU A 220 7.00 17.57 30.31
N ARG A 221 7.72 17.39 31.44
CA ARG A 221 8.17 16.06 31.86
C ARG A 221 7.11 15.27 32.59
N GLY A 222 6.05 15.89 33.12
CA GLY A 222 4.97 15.18 33.83
C GLY A 222 5.37 14.65 35.18
N GLU A 223 6.11 15.42 35.98
CA GLU A 223 6.35 15.17 37.39
C GLU A 223 5.16 15.59 38.23
#